data_7ffccd34d98c4570f6a44fe3667332c0
#
_entry.id   7ffccd34d98c4570f6a44fe3667332c0
#
_cell.length_a   1.000
_cell.length_b   1.000
_cell.length_c   1.000
_cell.angle_alpha   90.00
_cell.angle_beta   90.00
_cell.angle_gamma   90.00
#
_symmetry.space_group_name_H-M   'P 1'
#
loop_
_entity.id
_entity.type
_entity.pdbx_description
1 polymer ?
#
loop_
_entity_poly.entity_id
_entity_poly.type
_entity_poly.pdbx_seq_one_letter_code
_entity_poly.pdbx_strand_id
1 'polypeptide(L)'
;MINNSNFYLDKLEPNKSCLLAMRSIVLKLDEHIIETTKYGMPCFCYKTKAFCYLWIDKKSNDPYFLIVEGNHLHHPELETGDRSRMKILRVNSNKDLPIAKINLILNEALDLYRDGIIKLK
;
A
#
# COMPACT_ATOMS: atom_id res chain seq x y z
N MET A 1 20.46 4.56 2.24
CA MET A 1 19.16 5.02 2.77
C MET A 1 18.22 5.42 1.66
N ILE A 2 16.98 5.01 1.76
CA ILE A 2 15.98 5.34 0.76
C ILE A 2 15.18 6.54 1.22
N ASN A 3 14.98 7.49 0.31
CA ASN A 3 14.29 8.73 0.65
C ASN A 3 13.18 8.98 -0.38
N ASN A 4 11.92 8.86 0.07
CA ASN A 4 10.75 9.11 -0.75
C ASN A 4 10.15 10.49 -0.49
N SER A 5 10.89 11.39 0.17
CA SER A 5 10.37 12.71 0.53
C SER A 5 9.78 13.43 -0.65
N ASN A 6 10.45 13.41 -1.81
CA ASN A 6 9.98 14.13 -2.98
C ASN A 6 8.63 13.61 -3.47
N PHE A 7 8.41 12.30 -3.43
CA PHE A 7 7.12 11.76 -3.84
C PHE A 7 5.98 12.40 -3.04
N TYR A 8 6.11 12.42 -1.70
CA TYR A 8 5.06 12.92 -0.84
C TYR A 8 4.94 14.44 -0.91
N LEU A 9 6.07 15.13 -0.88
CA LEU A 9 6.08 16.59 -0.83
C LEU A 9 5.61 17.23 -2.12
N ASP A 10 5.74 16.53 -3.25
CA ASP A 10 5.30 17.05 -4.54
C ASP A 10 3.79 17.02 -4.72
N LYS A 11 3.07 16.36 -3.83
CA LYS A 11 1.63 16.21 -3.98
C LYS A 11 0.90 17.41 -3.40
N LEU A 12 -0.25 17.71 -3.97
CA LEU A 12 -1.13 18.73 -3.45
C LEU A 12 -2.08 18.16 -2.41
N GLU A 13 -2.58 19.02 -1.52
CA GLU A 13 -3.60 18.59 -0.59
C GLU A 13 -4.93 18.42 -1.33
N PRO A 14 -5.79 17.50 -0.90
CA PRO A 14 -5.66 16.67 0.34
C PRO A 14 -4.83 15.41 0.17
N ASN A 15 -4.33 15.13 -1.02
CA ASN A 15 -3.62 13.86 -1.27
C ASN A 15 -2.31 13.76 -0.50
N LYS A 16 -1.61 14.88 -0.32
CA LYS A 16 -0.33 14.85 0.41
C LYS A 16 -0.52 14.31 1.83
N SER A 17 -1.44 14.91 2.59
CA SER A 17 -1.69 14.46 3.96
C SER A 17 -2.23 13.04 4.00
N CYS A 18 -3.07 12.69 3.04
CA CYS A 18 -3.63 11.34 2.95
C CYS A 18 -2.53 10.31 2.72
N LEU A 19 -1.63 10.57 1.77
CA LEU A 19 -0.54 9.63 1.46
C LEU A 19 0.42 9.48 2.64
N LEU A 20 0.69 10.58 3.35
CA LEU A 20 1.55 10.51 4.54
C LEU A 20 0.89 9.68 5.64
N ALA A 21 -0.42 9.79 5.80
CA ALA A 21 -1.15 8.96 6.76
C ALA A 21 -1.13 7.50 6.35
N MET A 22 -1.32 7.21 5.06
CA MET A 22 -1.25 5.85 4.53
C MET A 22 0.13 5.25 4.79
N ARG A 23 1.18 6.03 4.53
CA ARG A 23 2.55 5.60 4.80
C ARG A 23 2.72 5.22 6.26
N SER A 24 2.23 6.06 7.16
CA SER A 24 2.33 5.82 8.60
C SER A 24 1.61 4.53 9.00
N ILE A 25 0.44 4.29 8.42
CA ILE A 25 -0.31 3.05 8.70
C ILE A 25 0.52 1.83 8.32
N VAL A 26 1.10 1.83 7.11
CA VAL A 26 1.88 0.69 6.64
C VAL A 26 3.10 0.45 7.53
N LEU A 27 3.84 1.51 7.84
CA LEU A 27 5.07 1.36 8.61
C LEU A 27 4.82 0.88 10.04
N LYS A 28 3.63 1.08 10.57
CA LYS A 28 3.28 0.65 11.92
C LYS A 28 2.77 -0.78 11.98
N LEU A 29 2.56 -1.44 10.85
CA LEU A 29 2.00 -2.79 10.84
C LEU A 29 2.96 -3.84 11.37
N ASP A 30 4.26 -3.66 11.14
CA ASP A 30 5.25 -4.67 11.50
C ASP A 30 6.64 -4.03 11.53
N GLU A 31 7.47 -4.42 12.48
CA GLU A 31 8.81 -3.86 12.62
C GLU A 31 9.73 -4.25 11.46
N HIS A 32 9.38 -5.28 10.71
CA HIS A 32 10.21 -5.75 9.58
C HIS A 32 9.86 -5.07 8.26
N ILE A 33 8.99 -4.06 8.28
CA ILE A 33 8.64 -3.34 7.06
C ILE A 33 9.65 -2.25 6.81
N ILE A 34 10.16 -2.22 5.58
CA ILE A 34 11.12 -1.22 5.13
C ILE A 34 10.54 -0.54 3.90
N GLU A 35 10.59 0.79 3.87
CA GLU A 35 10.19 1.56 2.71
C GLU A 35 11.36 1.78 1.78
N THR A 36 11.16 1.55 0.49
CA THR A 36 12.13 1.83 -0.56
C THR A 36 11.41 2.45 -1.74
N THR A 37 12.10 2.61 -2.87
CA THR A 37 11.49 3.11 -4.10
C THR A 37 11.68 2.08 -5.20
N LYS A 38 10.59 1.72 -5.88
CA LYS A 38 10.65 0.88 -7.08
C LYS A 38 9.67 1.43 -8.10
N TYR A 39 10.08 1.47 -9.36
CA TYR A 39 9.24 1.97 -10.45
C TYR A 39 8.74 3.38 -10.19
N GLY A 40 9.53 4.19 -9.47
CA GLY A 40 9.14 5.56 -9.14
C GLY A 40 8.10 5.67 -8.04
N MET A 41 7.75 4.57 -7.37
CA MET A 41 6.71 4.54 -6.35
C MET A 41 7.29 4.16 -4.99
N PRO A 42 6.71 4.68 -3.89
CA PRO A 42 7.04 4.13 -2.58
C PRO A 42 6.67 2.65 -2.55
N CYS A 43 7.63 1.82 -2.15
CA CYS A 43 7.48 0.38 -2.08
C CYS A 43 7.76 -0.07 -0.66
N PHE A 44 6.85 -0.86 -0.10
CA PHE A 44 7.01 -1.38 1.26
C PHE A 44 7.29 -2.86 1.18
N CYS A 45 8.41 -3.26 1.78
CA CYS A 45 8.86 -4.64 1.76
C CYS A 45 8.74 -5.24 3.16
N TYR A 46 8.25 -6.47 3.22
CA TYR A 46 8.33 -7.26 4.44
C TYR A 46 9.63 -8.04 4.35
N LYS A 47 10.58 -7.69 5.22
CA LYS A 47 11.95 -8.20 5.16
C LYS A 47 12.54 -7.87 3.78
N THR A 48 12.64 -8.81 2.87
CA THR A 48 13.27 -8.58 1.57
C THR A 48 12.28 -8.53 0.41
N LYS A 49 10.99 -8.72 0.65
CA LYS A 49 10.03 -8.88 -0.44
C LYS A 49 8.94 -7.82 -0.39
N ALA A 50 8.70 -7.21 -1.55
CA ALA A 50 7.67 -6.19 -1.66
C ALA A 50 6.29 -6.77 -1.40
N PHE A 51 5.45 -6.05 -0.62
CA PHE A 51 4.08 -6.47 -0.42
C PHE A 51 3.07 -5.37 -0.76
N CYS A 52 3.51 -4.11 -0.82
CA CYS A 52 2.57 -3.01 -1.02
C CYS A 52 3.29 -1.80 -1.59
N TYR A 53 2.60 -1.08 -2.48
CA TYR A 53 3.06 0.20 -3.02
C TYR A 53 2.01 1.27 -2.75
N LEU A 54 2.40 2.53 -2.80
CA LEU A 54 1.46 3.65 -2.78
C LEU A 54 1.52 4.38 -4.12
N TRP A 55 0.34 4.77 -4.63
CA TRP A 55 0.27 5.52 -5.88
C TRP A 55 -1.04 6.31 -5.93
N ILE A 56 -1.24 7.03 -7.03
CA ILE A 56 -2.43 7.83 -7.25
C ILE A 56 -3.02 7.48 -8.60
N ASP A 57 -4.33 7.24 -8.64
CA ASP A 57 -5.04 6.95 -9.89
C ASP A 57 -5.07 8.21 -10.76
N LYS A 58 -4.60 8.09 -11.99
CA LYS A 58 -4.51 9.24 -12.89
C LYS A 58 -5.88 9.80 -13.26
N LYS A 59 -6.90 8.96 -13.32
CA LYS A 59 -8.24 9.41 -13.73
C LYS A 59 -9.01 10.04 -12.58
N SER A 60 -9.06 9.36 -11.44
CA SER A 60 -9.85 9.84 -10.30
C SER A 60 -9.05 10.72 -9.35
N ASN A 61 -7.73 10.69 -9.45
CA ASN A 61 -6.82 11.39 -8.53
C ASN A 61 -6.90 10.85 -7.11
N ASP A 62 -7.43 9.64 -6.92
CA ASP A 62 -7.51 9.00 -5.61
C ASP A 62 -6.21 8.26 -5.28
N PRO A 63 -5.70 8.42 -4.06
CA PRO A 63 -4.59 7.58 -3.60
C PRO A 63 -5.05 6.14 -3.41
N TYR A 64 -4.12 5.20 -3.53
CA TYR A 64 -4.44 3.81 -3.27
C TYR A 64 -3.22 3.03 -2.79
N PHE A 65 -3.52 1.91 -2.10
CA PHE A 65 -2.51 0.89 -1.81
C PHE A 65 -2.55 -0.13 -2.95
N LEU A 66 -1.40 -0.44 -3.52
CA LEU A 66 -1.29 -1.51 -4.51
C LEU A 66 -0.75 -2.73 -3.79
N ILE A 67 -1.59 -3.75 -3.61
CA ILE A 67 -1.25 -4.94 -2.84
C ILE A 67 -0.73 -6.01 -3.79
N VAL A 68 0.53 -6.39 -3.62
CA VAL A 68 1.24 -7.24 -4.57
C VAL A 68 0.56 -8.61 -4.72
N GLU A 69 0.22 -9.27 -3.61
CA GLU A 69 -0.42 -10.58 -3.64
C GLU A 69 -1.93 -10.47 -3.42
N GLY A 70 -2.53 -9.44 -3.98
CA GLY A 70 -3.94 -9.14 -3.78
C GLY A 70 -4.88 -10.25 -4.22
N ASN A 71 -4.44 -11.11 -5.17
CA ASN A 71 -5.26 -12.21 -5.64
C ASN A 71 -5.57 -13.23 -4.54
N HIS A 72 -4.84 -13.21 -3.43
CA HIS A 72 -5.12 -14.06 -2.27
C HIS A 72 -6.17 -13.46 -1.34
N LEU A 73 -6.58 -12.22 -1.58
CA LEU A 73 -7.49 -11.49 -0.69
C LEU A 73 -8.86 -11.34 -1.36
N HIS A 74 -9.93 -11.46 -0.56
CA HIS A 74 -11.30 -11.49 -1.10
C HIS A 74 -12.20 -10.50 -0.37
N HIS A 75 -11.86 -9.22 -0.45
CA HIS A 75 -12.68 -8.15 0.11
C HIS A 75 -13.34 -7.37 -1.03
N PRO A 76 -14.62 -6.99 -0.87
CA PRO A 76 -15.31 -6.24 -1.93
C PRO A 76 -14.71 -4.87 -2.19
N GLU A 77 -13.98 -4.30 -1.22
CA GLU A 77 -13.32 -3.00 -1.40
C GLU A 77 -12.15 -3.07 -2.37
N LEU A 78 -11.59 -4.26 -2.61
CA LEU A 78 -10.41 -4.39 -3.45
C LEU A 78 -10.80 -4.44 -4.93
N GLU A 79 -10.02 -3.75 -5.76
CA GLU A 79 -10.25 -3.66 -7.20
C GLU A 79 -9.15 -4.39 -7.95
N THR A 80 -9.54 -5.30 -8.82
CA THR A 80 -8.59 -6.06 -9.63
C THR A 80 -8.23 -5.32 -10.91
N GLY A 81 -9.22 -4.71 -11.57
CA GLY A 81 -9.01 -4.09 -12.87
C GLY A 81 -8.50 -5.12 -13.87
N ASP A 82 -7.47 -4.76 -14.61
CA ASP A 82 -6.87 -5.65 -15.60
C ASP A 82 -5.74 -6.49 -15.02
N ARG A 83 -5.55 -6.46 -13.71
CA ARG A 83 -4.44 -7.16 -13.07
C ARG A 83 -4.83 -8.60 -12.76
N SER A 84 -3.84 -9.50 -12.87
CA SER A 84 -4.06 -10.91 -12.56
C SER A 84 -3.63 -11.26 -11.14
N ARG A 85 -2.68 -10.51 -10.58
CA ARG A 85 -2.08 -10.83 -9.29
C ARG A 85 -2.33 -9.74 -8.26
N MET A 86 -2.19 -8.48 -8.63
CA MET A 86 -2.30 -7.36 -7.71
C MET A 86 -3.73 -6.83 -7.63
N LYS A 87 -4.06 -6.25 -6.48
CA LYS A 87 -5.32 -5.54 -6.30
C LYS A 87 -5.04 -4.20 -5.64
N ILE A 88 -5.90 -3.22 -5.85
CA ILE A 88 -5.76 -1.93 -5.21
C ILE A 88 -6.84 -1.73 -4.15
N LEU A 89 -6.45 -1.03 -3.09
CA LEU A 89 -7.37 -0.55 -2.08
C LEU A 89 -7.38 0.97 -2.19
N ARG A 90 -8.42 1.49 -2.82
CA ARG A 90 -8.56 2.92 -3.09
C ARG A 90 -9.06 3.64 -1.85
N VAL A 91 -8.55 4.85 -1.61
CA VAL A 91 -9.03 5.66 -0.49
C VAL A 91 -9.50 7.02 -1.00
N ASN A 92 -10.41 7.64 -0.25
CA ASN A 92 -10.92 8.96 -0.57
C ASN A 92 -10.20 9.97 0.34
N SER A 93 -9.33 10.80 -0.26
CA SER A 93 -8.52 11.75 0.51
C SER A 93 -9.34 12.89 1.11
N ASN A 94 -10.61 13.03 0.71
CA ASN A 94 -11.51 14.03 1.27
C ASN A 94 -12.31 13.53 2.47
N LYS A 95 -12.09 12.29 2.89
CA LYS A 95 -12.79 11.68 4.01
C LYS A 95 -11.77 11.09 4.98
N ASP A 96 -12.24 10.81 6.20
CA ASP A 96 -11.41 10.12 7.18
C ASP A 96 -11.03 8.73 6.64
N LEU A 97 -9.79 8.33 6.88
CA LEU A 97 -9.33 7.02 6.46
C LEU A 97 -10.02 5.93 7.29
N PRO A 98 -10.53 4.86 6.63
CA PRO A 98 -11.11 3.73 7.37
C PRO A 98 -9.97 2.86 7.93
N ILE A 99 -9.34 3.34 8.98
CA ILE A 99 -8.10 2.76 9.51
C ILE A 99 -8.26 1.30 9.89
N ALA A 100 -9.37 0.95 10.55
CA ALA A 100 -9.60 -0.43 10.98
C ALA A 100 -9.66 -1.39 9.78
N LYS A 101 -10.36 -0.99 8.71
CA LYS A 101 -10.47 -1.81 7.51
C LYS A 101 -9.13 -1.91 6.79
N ILE A 102 -8.40 -0.80 6.70
CA ILE A 102 -7.09 -0.80 6.07
C ILE A 102 -6.14 -1.74 6.84
N ASN A 103 -6.11 -1.62 8.17
CA ASN A 103 -5.28 -2.49 8.99
C ASN A 103 -5.65 -3.97 8.81
N LEU A 104 -6.94 -4.27 8.76
CA LEU A 104 -7.40 -5.65 8.58
C LEU A 104 -6.87 -6.21 7.26
N ILE A 105 -7.08 -5.49 6.16
CA ILE A 105 -6.71 -5.97 4.83
C ILE A 105 -5.20 -6.07 4.69
N LEU A 106 -4.45 -5.05 5.14
CA LEU A 106 -3.00 -5.08 5.01
C LEU A 106 -2.36 -6.14 5.91
N ASN A 107 -2.94 -6.40 7.09
CA ASN A 107 -2.44 -7.48 7.94
C ASN A 107 -2.69 -8.84 7.31
N GLU A 108 -3.83 -9.04 6.64
CA GLU A 108 -4.06 -10.27 5.90
C GLU A 108 -3.01 -10.46 4.80
N ALA A 109 -2.68 -9.38 4.11
CA ALA A 109 -1.64 -9.43 3.08
C ALA A 109 -0.29 -9.80 3.69
N LEU A 110 0.06 -9.20 4.83
CA LEU A 110 1.32 -9.51 5.51
C LEU A 110 1.36 -10.94 6.02
N ASP A 111 0.23 -11.48 6.47
CA ASP A 111 0.20 -12.85 6.97
C ASP A 111 0.58 -13.87 5.91
N LEU A 112 0.36 -13.57 4.62
CA LEU A 112 0.81 -14.43 3.53
C LEU A 112 2.33 -14.62 3.57
N TYR A 113 3.04 -13.57 3.95
CA TYR A 113 4.50 -13.60 4.04
C TYR A 113 4.96 -14.18 5.38
N ARG A 114 4.30 -13.79 6.47
CA ARG A 114 4.64 -14.26 7.81
C ARG A 114 4.45 -15.77 7.94
N ASP A 115 3.39 -16.29 7.31
CA ASP A 115 3.03 -17.70 7.40
C ASP A 115 3.70 -18.56 6.35
N GLY A 116 4.52 -17.97 5.49
CA GLY A 116 5.29 -18.71 4.51
C GLY A 116 4.53 -19.13 3.26
N ILE A 117 3.29 -18.63 3.08
CA ILE A 117 2.54 -18.88 1.85
C ILE A 117 3.26 -18.23 0.67
N ILE A 118 3.75 -17.02 0.89
CA ILE A 118 4.61 -16.33 -0.08
C ILE A 118 6.04 -16.47 0.41
N LYS A 119 6.88 -17.09 -0.37
CA LYS A 119 8.28 -17.33 -0.01
C LYS A 119 9.06 -16.02 -0.08
N LEU A 120 9.93 -15.80 0.89
CA LEU A 120 10.74 -14.59 0.92
C LEU A 120 11.99 -14.68 0.04
N LYS A 121 12.28 -15.87 -0.42
CA LYS A 121 13.44 -16.05 -1.32
C LYS A 121 13.02 -16.63 -2.62
#